data_2359193dacbbe2dfac068e739e28d0c7
#
_entry.id   2359193dacbbe2dfac068e739e28d0c7
#
_cell.length_a   1.000
_cell.length_b   1.000
_cell.length_c   1.000
_cell.angle_alpha   90.00
_cell.angle_beta   90.00
_cell.angle_gamma   90.00
#
_symmetry.space_group_name_H-M   'P 1'
#
loop_
_entity.id
_entity.type
_entity.pdbx_description
1 polymer ?
#
loop_
_entity_poly.entity_id
_entity_poly.type
_entity_poly.pdbx_seq_one_letter_code
_entity_poly.pdbx_strand_id
1 'polypeptide(L)'
;RRQRQMCIRDRYDPYSSSKGAAEIAIASWRRSFFNPDQYDKHGKSIASVRAGNVIGGGDWALDRIIPDCIKALESGKNIDIRNTKSVRPWQHVLEPLSGYMLLTAKIWEEPTKYCEGWNFGPRAESITSVWDVANDVVKNYGSGGLNDISIPNAPHEARFLMLDISKAKFQLGWEPRMNIHQCVALTVDWYKRYTFENVYSLCVDQIKQYLIK
;
A
#
# COMPACT_ATOMS: atom_id res chain seq x y z
N ARG A 1 -3.59 12.77 17.64
CA ARG A 1 -2.27 13.07 18.27
C ARG A 1 -1.50 11.78 18.62
N ARG A 2 -2.10 10.73 19.21
CA ARG A 2 -1.38 9.49 19.61
C ARG A 2 -0.81 8.69 18.43
N GLN A 3 -1.48 8.59 17.30
CA GLN A 3 -0.99 7.86 16.12
C GLN A 3 0.15 8.58 15.39
N ARG A 4 0.17 9.93 15.34
CA ARG A 4 1.35 10.67 14.90
C ARG A 4 2.58 10.40 15.77
N GLN A 5 2.40 10.18 17.07
CA GLN A 5 3.50 9.87 17.98
C GLN A 5 4.03 8.44 17.84
N MET A 6 3.18 7.44 17.55
CA MET A 6 3.63 6.05 17.33
C MET A 6 4.56 5.94 16.12
N CYS A 7 4.21 6.53 14.98
CA CYS A 7 5.06 6.52 13.80
C CYS A 7 6.40 7.27 13.95
N ILE A 8 6.54 8.15 14.93
CA ILE A 8 7.77 8.92 15.18
C ILE A 8 8.63 8.31 16.28
N ARG A 9 8.05 7.62 17.27
CA ARG A 9 8.76 7.12 18.46
C ARG A 9 9.27 5.68 18.34
N ASP A 10 8.62 4.82 17.55
CA ASP A 10 8.93 3.38 17.51
C ASP A 10 9.73 2.97 16.26
N ARG A 11 10.63 3.84 15.80
CA ARG A 11 11.43 3.60 14.60
C ARG A 11 12.74 2.91 14.97
N TYR A 12 12.66 1.61 15.13
CA TYR A 12 13.78 0.77 15.51
C TYR A 12 14.82 0.55 14.39
N ASP A 13 14.44 0.80 13.13
CA ASP A 13 15.31 0.52 11.98
C ASP A 13 15.53 1.78 11.11
N PRO A 14 16.64 1.80 10.33
CA PRO A 14 16.99 2.96 9.49
C PRO A 14 15.93 3.30 8.43
N TYR A 15 15.21 2.31 7.89
CA TYR A 15 14.17 2.54 6.90
C TYR A 15 12.99 3.30 7.51
N SER A 16 12.46 2.83 8.64
CA SER A 16 11.37 3.50 9.36
C SER A 16 11.78 4.91 9.80
N SER A 17 13.02 5.06 10.27
CA SER A 17 13.58 6.37 10.65
C SER A 17 13.66 7.33 9.46
N SER A 18 14.09 6.88 8.30
CA SER A 18 14.16 7.69 7.07
C SER A 18 12.79 8.21 6.64
N LYS A 19 11.75 7.35 6.71
CA LYS A 19 10.37 7.75 6.39
C LYS A 19 9.85 8.83 7.33
N GLY A 20 10.20 8.75 8.63
CA GLY A 20 9.84 9.79 9.57
C GLY A 20 10.58 11.09 9.41
N ALA A 21 11.85 11.01 9.11
CA ALA A 21 12.63 12.19 8.79
C ALA A 21 12.05 12.93 7.58
N ALA A 22 11.65 12.18 6.54
CA ALA A 22 10.97 12.76 5.37
C ALA A 22 9.68 13.49 5.75
N GLU A 23 8.84 12.92 6.61
CA GLU A 23 7.61 13.58 7.07
C GLU A 23 7.87 14.85 7.87
N ILE A 24 8.91 14.84 8.71
CA ILE A 24 9.33 16.03 9.47
C ILE A 24 9.82 17.13 8.50
N ALA A 25 10.66 16.75 7.53
CA ALA A 25 11.17 17.67 6.52
C ALA A 25 10.03 18.28 5.69
N ILE A 26 9.10 17.46 5.16
CA ILE A 26 7.94 17.93 4.40
C ILE A 26 7.08 18.89 5.22
N ALA A 27 6.83 18.57 6.49
CA ALA A 27 6.06 19.44 7.38
C ALA A 27 6.78 20.79 7.66
N SER A 28 8.10 20.74 7.81
CA SER A 28 8.92 21.95 7.99
C SER A 28 8.89 22.83 6.74
N TRP A 29 9.15 22.25 5.56
CA TRP A 29 9.09 22.97 4.29
C TRP A 29 7.73 23.62 4.04
N ARG A 30 6.65 22.87 4.26
CA ARG A 30 5.28 23.38 4.11
C ARG A 30 5.03 24.60 5.01
N ARG A 31 5.48 24.56 6.28
CA ARG A 31 5.28 25.66 7.22
C ARG A 31 6.15 26.86 6.90
N SER A 32 7.39 26.64 6.46
CA SER A 32 8.37 27.71 6.28
C SER A 32 8.27 28.40 4.93
N PHE A 33 7.98 27.65 3.84
CA PHE A 33 8.05 28.18 2.49
C PHE A 33 6.72 28.12 1.74
N PHE A 34 5.81 27.24 2.16
CA PHE A 34 4.54 26.99 1.48
C PHE A 34 3.37 26.93 2.48
N ASN A 35 3.38 27.87 3.43
CA ASN A 35 2.32 27.95 4.43
C ASN A 35 0.97 28.23 3.74
N PRO A 36 -0.06 27.37 3.92
CA PRO A 36 -1.38 27.57 3.34
C PRO A 36 -1.98 28.95 3.61
N ASP A 37 -1.70 29.54 4.78
CA ASP A 37 -2.16 30.89 5.15
C ASP A 37 -1.54 32.01 4.29
N GLN A 38 -0.51 31.68 3.52
CA GLN A 38 0.19 32.59 2.61
C GLN A 38 0.09 32.14 1.14
N TYR A 39 -0.92 31.35 0.83
CA TYR A 39 -1.10 30.81 -0.52
C TYR A 39 -1.07 31.88 -1.60
N ASP A 40 -1.68 33.04 -1.38
CA ASP A 40 -1.71 34.17 -2.32
C ASP A 40 -0.33 34.68 -2.70
N LYS A 41 0.70 34.46 -1.86
CA LYS A 41 2.08 34.88 -2.15
C LYS A 41 2.85 33.87 -2.99
N HIS A 42 2.62 32.58 -2.82
CA HIS A 42 3.42 31.54 -3.46
C HIS A 42 2.64 30.63 -4.44
N GLY A 43 1.31 30.60 -4.37
CA GLY A 43 0.45 29.83 -5.26
C GLY A 43 0.68 28.33 -5.27
N LYS A 44 1.18 27.73 -4.18
CA LYS A 44 1.56 26.32 -4.12
C LYS A 44 0.91 25.60 -2.95
N SER A 45 0.40 24.39 -3.24
CA SER A 45 -0.19 23.48 -2.24
C SER A 45 0.69 22.25 -2.08
N ILE A 46 0.98 21.86 -0.85
CA ILE A 46 1.80 20.69 -0.54
C ILE A 46 1.05 19.76 0.42
N ALA A 47 0.81 18.55 -0.03
CA ALA A 47 0.33 17.44 0.80
C ALA A 47 1.33 16.28 0.78
N SER A 48 1.38 15.49 1.83
CA SER A 48 2.09 14.21 1.84
C SER A 48 1.11 13.05 1.90
N VAL A 49 1.41 11.98 1.17
CA VAL A 49 0.57 10.78 1.11
C VAL A 49 1.35 9.57 1.58
N ARG A 50 0.68 8.66 2.26
CA ARG A 50 1.25 7.40 2.75
C ARG A 50 0.32 6.27 2.38
N ALA A 51 0.89 5.20 1.85
CA ALA A 51 0.19 3.96 1.57
C ALA A 51 0.69 2.83 2.46
N GLY A 52 -0.11 1.79 2.61
CA GLY A 52 0.29 0.53 3.23
C GLY A 52 1.18 -0.29 2.29
N ASN A 53 1.20 -1.61 2.51
CA ASN A 53 1.87 -2.53 1.60
C ASN A 53 1.07 -2.63 0.29
N VAL A 54 1.61 -2.04 -0.75
CA VAL A 54 0.95 -2.00 -2.07
C VAL A 54 1.36 -3.23 -2.87
N ILE A 55 0.37 -3.92 -3.45
CA ILE A 55 0.55 -5.04 -4.37
C ILE A 55 -0.08 -4.72 -5.72
N GLY A 56 0.44 -5.31 -6.78
CA GLY A 56 -0.04 -5.11 -8.15
C GLY A 56 0.85 -5.84 -9.14
N GLY A 57 0.44 -5.89 -10.39
CA GLY A 57 1.23 -6.49 -11.46
C GLY A 57 2.51 -5.71 -11.76
N GLY A 58 3.54 -6.40 -12.30
CA GLY A 58 4.78 -5.78 -12.79
C GLY A 58 5.83 -5.47 -11.71
N ASP A 59 5.62 -5.84 -10.46
CA ASP A 59 6.65 -5.79 -9.42
C ASP A 59 7.50 -7.08 -9.45
N TRP A 60 8.82 -6.94 -9.62
CA TRP A 60 9.76 -8.06 -9.66
C TRP A 60 10.86 -7.95 -8.59
N ALA A 61 10.69 -7.01 -7.64
CA ALA A 61 11.65 -6.80 -6.58
C ALA A 61 11.80 -8.04 -5.68
N LEU A 62 13.01 -8.26 -5.20
CA LEU A 62 13.32 -9.33 -4.25
C LEU A 62 12.75 -9.01 -2.86
N ASP A 63 12.54 -10.06 -2.07
CA ASP A 63 12.05 -9.98 -0.69
C ASP A 63 10.68 -9.30 -0.56
N ARG A 64 9.84 -9.43 -1.61
CA ARG A 64 8.44 -9.02 -1.61
C ARG A 64 7.53 -10.21 -1.82
N ILE A 65 6.50 -10.30 -0.99
CA ILE A 65 5.64 -11.49 -0.90
C ILE A 65 5.06 -11.91 -2.25
N ILE A 66 4.43 -11.01 -3.01
CA ILE A 66 3.78 -11.38 -4.27
C ILE A 66 4.80 -11.78 -5.34
N PRO A 67 5.84 -10.97 -5.65
CA PRO A 67 6.88 -11.37 -6.60
C PRO A 67 7.54 -12.69 -6.25
N ASP A 68 7.86 -12.93 -4.97
CA ASP A 68 8.51 -14.17 -4.54
C ASP A 68 7.55 -15.37 -4.67
N CYS A 69 6.28 -15.22 -4.34
CA CYS A 69 5.25 -16.23 -4.57
C CYS A 69 5.15 -16.59 -6.05
N ILE A 70 5.01 -15.60 -6.93
CA ILE A 70 4.87 -15.82 -8.38
C ILE A 70 6.11 -16.54 -8.94
N LYS A 71 7.32 -16.08 -8.61
CA LYS A 71 8.57 -16.73 -9.07
C LYS A 71 8.68 -18.20 -8.62
N ALA A 72 8.27 -18.51 -7.39
CA ALA A 72 8.25 -19.88 -6.89
C ALA A 72 7.27 -20.73 -7.71
N LEU A 73 6.04 -20.26 -7.91
CA LEU A 73 4.99 -20.98 -8.64
C LEU A 73 5.34 -21.16 -10.13
N GLU A 74 5.88 -20.14 -10.80
CA GLU A 74 6.38 -20.24 -12.19
C GLU A 74 7.49 -21.29 -12.33
N SER A 75 8.30 -21.45 -11.28
CA SER A 75 9.36 -22.47 -11.22
C SER A 75 8.88 -23.86 -10.77
N GLY A 76 7.57 -24.05 -10.58
CA GLY A 76 6.99 -25.31 -10.10
C GLY A 76 7.35 -25.67 -8.64
N LYS A 77 7.73 -24.69 -7.83
CA LYS A 77 8.14 -24.86 -6.44
C LYS A 77 7.05 -24.40 -5.47
N ASN A 78 7.09 -24.94 -4.27
CA ASN A 78 6.31 -24.38 -3.15
C ASN A 78 6.89 -23.03 -2.72
N ILE A 79 6.06 -22.21 -2.13
CA ILE A 79 6.41 -20.90 -1.61
C ILE A 79 6.90 -21.07 -0.17
N ASP A 80 8.13 -20.64 0.09
CA ASP A 80 8.73 -20.67 1.43
C ASP A 80 8.39 -19.40 2.21
N ILE A 81 7.67 -19.53 3.33
CA ILE A 81 7.26 -18.43 4.19
C ILE A 81 8.09 -18.39 5.47
N ARG A 82 8.88 -17.33 5.63
CA ARG A 82 9.78 -17.13 6.80
C ARG A 82 9.06 -16.61 8.04
N ASN A 83 7.95 -15.89 7.88
CA ASN A 83 7.20 -15.28 8.98
C ASN A 83 5.69 -15.35 8.70
N THR A 84 5.09 -16.48 9.03
CA THR A 84 3.67 -16.79 8.74
C THR A 84 2.68 -15.89 9.46
N LYS A 85 3.06 -15.39 10.65
CA LYS A 85 2.16 -14.63 11.55
C LYS A 85 2.25 -13.12 11.40
N SER A 86 3.17 -12.59 10.60
CA SER A 86 3.26 -11.15 10.36
C SER A 86 2.03 -10.64 9.64
N VAL A 87 1.49 -9.54 10.13
CA VAL A 87 0.31 -8.87 9.60
C VAL A 87 0.71 -7.54 8.97
N ARG A 88 0.25 -7.28 7.75
CA ARG A 88 0.54 -6.05 7.01
C ARG A 88 -0.73 -5.50 6.36
N PRO A 89 -0.81 -4.18 6.17
CA PRO A 89 -1.95 -3.52 5.51
C PRO A 89 -1.80 -3.58 3.98
N TRP A 90 -1.96 -4.78 3.39
CA TRP A 90 -1.90 -4.92 1.93
C TRP A 90 -3.12 -4.32 1.23
N GLN A 91 -2.86 -3.69 0.11
CA GLN A 91 -3.87 -3.13 -0.77
C GLN A 91 -3.39 -3.17 -2.23
N HIS A 92 -4.31 -3.24 -3.17
CA HIS A 92 -3.97 -3.15 -4.58
C HIS A 92 -3.53 -1.74 -4.94
N VAL A 93 -2.62 -1.60 -5.90
CA VAL A 93 -2.05 -0.31 -6.34
C VAL A 93 -3.12 0.71 -6.75
N LEU A 94 -4.24 0.26 -7.29
CA LEU A 94 -5.35 1.14 -7.69
C LEU A 94 -6.02 1.83 -6.50
N GLU A 95 -5.97 1.25 -5.29
CA GLU A 95 -6.53 1.86 -4.08
C GLU A 95 -5.83 3.17 -3.71
N PRO A 96 -4.52 3.19 -3.41
CA PRO A 96 -3.87 4.44 -3.07
C PRO A 96 -3.84 5.42 -4.25
N LEU A 97 -3.72 4.94 -5.50
CA LEU A 97 -3.77 5.82 -6.67
C LEU A 97 -5.09 6.55 -6.78
N SER A 98 -6.23 5.89 -6.53
CA SER A 98 -7.55 6.55 -6.51
C SER A 98 -7.60 7.65 -5.45
N GLY A 99 -7.03 7.39 -4.27
CA GLY A 99 -6.94 8.36 -3.19
C GLY A 99 -6.03 9.55 -3.54
N TYR A 100 -4.90 9.30 -4.20
CA TYR A 100 -3.98 10.37 -4.64
C TYR A 100 -4.64 11.27 -5.68
N MET A 101 -5.35 10.69 -6.65
CA MET A 101 -6.10 11.46 -7.66
C MET A 101 -7.22 12.28 -7.02
N LEU A 102 -7.98 11.70 -6.11
CA LEU A 102 -9.03 12.42 -5.39
C LEU A 102 -8.46 13.58 -4.55
N LEU A 103 -7.37 13.33 -3.81
CA LEU A 103 -6.70 14.38 -3.04
C LEU A 103 -6.20 15.51 -3.94
N THR A 104 -5.64 15.17 -5.11
CA THR A 104 -5.18 16.16 -6.08
C THR A 104 -6.32 17.02 -6.59
N ALA A 105 -7.46 16.41 -6.94
CA ALA A 105 -8.66 17.14 -7.36
C ALA A 105 -9.18 18.07 -6.24
N LYS A 106 -9.22 17.58 -5.01
CA LYS A 106 -9.61 18.38 -3.85
C LYS A 106 -8.67 19.54 -3.55
N ILE A 107 -7.37 19.35 -3.72
CA ILE A 107 -6.37 20.44 -3.60
C ILE A 107 -6.54 21.46 -4.72
N TRP A 108 -6.89 21.03 -5.92
CA TRP A 108 -7.17 21.94 -7.03
C TRP A 108 -8.40 22.83 -6.76
N GLU A 109 -9.45 22.25 -6.18
CA GLU A 109 -10.69 22.98 -5.81
C GLU A 109 -10.47 23.91 -4.61
N GLU A 110 -9.78 23.44 -3.57
CA GLU A 110 -9.56 24.14 -2.30
C GLU A 110 -8.08 24.08 -1.89
N PRO A 111 -7.18 24.90 -2.50
CA PRO A 111 -5.75 24.74 -2.46
C PRO A 111 -5.11 24.88 -1.08
N THR A 112 -5.76 25.49 -0.12
CA THR A 112 -5.24 25.70 1.25
C THR A 112 -5.71 24.66 2.25
N LYS A 113 -6.86 24.01 1.99
CA LYS A 113 -7.59 23.18 2.94
C LYS A 113 -6.95 21.80 3.17
N TYR A 114 -6.41 21.20 2.12
CA TYR A 114 -5.93 19.81 2.15
C TYR A 114 -4.40 19.68 2.23
N CYS A 115 -3.69 20.75 2.53
CA CYS A 115 -2.24 20.80 2.64
C CYS A 115 -1.71 20.11 3.90
N GLU A 116 -1.95 18.80 4.01
CA GLU A 116 -1.60 18.00 5.17
C GLU A 116 -1.08 16.61 4.79
N GLY A 117 -0.81 15.77 5.80
CA GLY A 117 -0.48 14.36 5.61
C GLY A 117 -1.73 13.48 5.56
N TRP A 118 -1.79 12.57 4.60
CA TRP A 118 -2.92 11.67 4.32
C TRP A 118 -2.48 10.22 4.27
N ASN A 119 -3.29 9.33 4.86
CA ASN A 119 -3.06 7.90 4.82
C ASN A 119 -4.10 7.24 3.93
N PHE A 120 -3.63 6.35 3.05
CA PHE A 120 -4.45 5.50 2.19
C PHE A 120 -4.08 4.03 2.47
N GLY A 121 -4.99 3.26 3.00
CA GLY A 121 -4.77 1.89 3.43
C GLY A 121 -6.03 1.04 3.32
N PRO A 122 -5.93 -0.27 3.54
CA PRO A 122 -7.08 -1.16 3.53
C PRO A 122 -8.00 -0.89 4.72
N ARG A 123 -9.23 -1.38 4.65
CA ARG A 123 -10.13 -1.42 5.81
C ARG A 123 -9.57 -2.33 6.90
N ALA A 124 -9.90 -2.06 8.15
CA ALA A 124 -9.41 -2.83 9.30
C ALA A 124 -9.73 -4.33 9.20
N GLU A 125 -10.91 -4.66 8.67
CA GLU A 125 -11.35 -6.05 8.45
C GLU A 125 -10.62 -6.77 7.32
N SER A 126 -9.89 -6.05 6.47
CA SER A 126 -9.08 -6.63 5.37
C SER A 126 -7.63 -6.90 5.77
N ILE A 127 -7.28 -6.69 7.04
CA ILE A 127 -5.93 -6.94 7.53
C ILE A 127 -5.76 -8.44 7.75
N THR A 128 -4.69 -9.00 7.17
CA THR A 128 -4.48 -10.45 7.19
C THR A 128 -3.00 -10.81 7.32
N SER A 129 -2.72 -12.09 7.60
CA SER A 129 -1.35 -12.57 7.77
C SER A 129 -0.64 -12.79 6.43
N VAL A 130 0.71 -12.85 6.47
CA VAL A 130 1.54 -13.23 5.33
C VAL A 130 1.13 -14.61 4.79
N TRP A 131 0.83 -15.54 5.70
CA TRP A 131 0.39 -16.89 5.34
C TRP A 131 -0.91 -16.88 4.53
N ASP A 132 -1.91 -16.12 4.99
CA ASP A 132 -3.20 -16.05 4.31
C ASP A 132 -3.10 -15.41 2.94
N VAL A 133 -2.28 -14.35 2.80
CA VAL A 133 -2.02 -13.72 1.49
C VAL A 133 -1.35 -14.71 0.54
N ALA A 134 -0.32 -15.44 0.99
CA ALA A 134 0.35 -16.43 0.17
C ALA A 134 -0.59 -17.58 -0.23
N ASN A 135 -1.45 -18.02 0.69
CA ASN A 135 -2.47 -19.03 0.40
C ASN A 135 -3.49 -18.57 -0.66
N ASP A 136 -3.90 -17.31 -0.59
CA ASP A 136 -4.75 -16.70 -1.62
C ASP A 136 -4.04 -16.62 -2.98
N VAL A 137 -2.72 -16.35 -2.99
CA VAL A 137 -1.93 -16.40 -4.23
C VAL A 137 -1.96 -17.79 -4.83
N VAL A 138 -1.68 -18.85 -4.05
CA VAL A 138 -1.73 -20.25 -4.51
C VAL A 138 -3.12 -20.62 -5.08
N LYS A 139 -4.18 -20.26 -4.36
CA LYS A 139 -5.56 -20.50 -4.81
C LYS A 139 -5.88 -19.83 -6.15
N ASN A 140 -5.50 -18.57 -6.32
CA ASN A 140 -5.77 -17.82 -7.54
C ASN A 140 -4.84 -18.22 -8.69
N TYR A 141 -3.62 -18.64 -8.39
CA TYR A 141 -2.69 -19.17 -9.39
C TYR A 141 -3.15 -20.53 -9.92
N GLY A 142 -3.70 -21.38 -9.04
CA GLY A 142 -4.31 -22.66 -9.39
C GLY A 142 -3.38 -23.87 -9.22
N SER A 143 -2.16 -23.69 -8.75
CA SER A 143 -1.20 -24.77 -8.48
C SER A 143 -0.17 -24.35 -7.44
N GLY A 144 0.61 -25.31 -6.91
CA GLY A 144 1.65 -25.11 -5.92
C GLY A 144 1.18 -25.26 -4.48
N GLY A 145 2.04 -24.93 -3.53
CA GLY A 145 1.79 -25.05 -2.10
C GLY A 145 2.65 -24.08 -1.28
N LEU A 146 2.46 -24.12 0.03
CA LEU A 146 3.20 -23.31 1.00
C LEU A 146 4.06 -24.20 1.89
N ASN A 147 5.25 -23.74 2.23
CA ASN A 147 6.10 -24.30 3.27
C ASN A 147 6.28 -23.27 4.38
N ASP A 148 6.06 -23.67 5.62
CA ASP A 148 6.42 -22.85 6.77
C ASP A 148 7.90 -23.11 7.12
N ILE A 149 8.75 -22.13 6.85
CA ILE A 149 10.18 -22.15 7.18
C ILE A 149 10.51 -21.15 8.28
N SER A 150 9.56 -20.81 9.14
CA SER A 150 9.72 -19.87 10.24
C SER A 150 10.80 -20.35 11.20
N ILE A 151 11.74 -19.47 11.54
CA ILE A 151 12.80 -19.77 12.52
C ILE A 151 12.34 -19.27 13.89
N PRO A 152 12.34 -20.13 14.93
CA PRO A 152 12.08 -19.69 16.28
C PRO A 152 13.08 -18.62 16.70
N ASN A 153 12.60 -17.56 17.35
CA ASN A 153 13.42 -16.42 17.81
C ASN A 153 14.11 -15.59 16.72
N ALA A 154 13.54 -15.54 15.51
CA ALA A 154 13.98 -14.60 14.48
C ALA A 154 13.95 -13.13 15.01
N PRO A 155 14.82 -12.22 14.47
CA PRO A 155 14.85 -10.83 14.86
C PRO A 155 13.45 -10.19 14.84
N HIS A 156 13.23 -9.26 15.79
CA HIS A 156 11.93 -8.63 15.99
C HIS A 156 11.51 -7.84 14.75
N GLU A 157 10.63 -8.39 13.96
CA GLU A 157 9.88 -7.68 12.92
C GLU A 157 8.56 -7.20 13.53
N ALA A 158 8.15 -5.96 13.23
CA ALA A 158 6.88 -5.43 13.70
C ALA A 158 5.75 -6.41 13.33
N ARG A 159 5.14 -7.05 14.34
CA ARG A 159 4.11 -8.08 14.13
C ARG A 159 2.82 -7.51 13.54
N PHE A 160 2.54 -6.26 13.83
CA PHE A 160 1.31 -5.60 13.43
C PHE A 160 1.60 -4.19 12.92
N LEU A 161 1.23 -3.91 11.68
CA LEU A 161 1.29 -2.58 11.07
C LEU A 161 -0.08 -2.25 10.49
N MET A 162 -0.61 -1.07 10.81
CA MET A 162 -1.89 -0.58 10.30
C MET A 162 -1.81 0.92 10.03
N LEU A 163 -2.55 1.38 9.03
CA LEU A 163 -2.76 2.81 8.76
C LEU A 163 -4.18 3.21 9.17
N ASP A 164 -4.28 4.28 9.93
CA ASP A 164 -5.57 4.91 10.17
C ASP A 164 -5.95 5.76 8.96
N ILE A 165 -7.05 5.38 8.32
CA ILE A 165 -7.61 6.05 7.14
C ILE A 165 -8.81 6.93 7.48
N SER A 166 -9.17 7.07 8.75
CA SER A 166 -10.37 7.82 9.19
C SER A 166 -10.38 9.23 8.62
N LYS A 167 -9.22 9.90 8.57
CA LYS A 167 -9.11 11.24 8.01
C LYS A 167 -9.48 11.27 6.51
N ALA A 168 -8.95 10.34 5.72
CA ALA A 168 -9.27 10.25 4.29
C ALA A 168 -10.75 9.95 4.08
N LYS A 169 -11.31 9.04 4.89
CA LYS A 169 -12.73 8.71 4.84
C LYS A 169 -13.62 9.91 5.14
N PHE A 170 -13.40 10.60 6.26
CA PHE A 170 -14.31 11.66 6.70
C PHE A 170 -14.11 12.99 5.99
N GLN A 171 -12.89 13.33 5.57
CA GLN A 171 -12.59 14.64 4.98
C GLN A 171 -12.49 14.63 3.45
N LEU A 172 -12.10 13.50 2.84
CA LEU A 172 -12.03 13.37 1.38
C LEU A 172 -13.21 12.56 0.81
N GLY A 173 -13.92 11.79 1.64
CA GLY A 173 -14.90 10.80 1.18
C GLY A 173 -14.27 9.60 0.51
N TRP A 174 -12.97 9.33 0.76
CA TRP A 174 -12.27 8.20 0.19
C TRP A 174 -12.34 6.97 1.08
N GLU A 175 -12.72 5.84 0.49
CA GLU A 175 -12.62 4.51 1.10
C GLU A 175 -12.04 3.51 0.11
N PRO A 176 -11.29 2.49 0.60
CA PRO A 176 -10.86 1.40 -0.26
C PRO A 176 -12.08 0.59 -0.73
N ARG A 177 -12.04 0.16 -2.00
CA ARG A 177 -13.14 -0.55 -2.67
C ARG A 177 -13.01 -2.06 -2.63
N MET A 178 -11.77 -2.56 -2.53
CA MET A 178 -11.46 -3.98 -2.56
C MET A 178 -11.05 -4.51 -1.19
N ASN A 179 -11.48 -5.73 -0.88
CA ASN A 179 -10.90 -6.51 0.21
C ASN A 179 -9.60 -7.19 -0.24
N ILE A 180 -8.88 -7.81 0.69
CA ILE A 180 -7.57 -8.42 0.40
C ILE A 180 -7.67 -9.55 -0.64
N HIS A 181 -8.71 -10.37 -0.60
CA HIS A 181 -8.89 -11.47 -1.56
C HIS A 181 -9.06 -10.93 -2.99
N GLN A 182 -9.79 -9.84 -3.16
CA GLN A 182 -9.95 -9.15 -4.45
C GLN A 182 -8.65 -8.51 -4.92
N CYS A 183 -7.87 -7.92 -4.00
CA CYS A 183 -6.56 -7.36 -4.31
C CYS A 183 -5.59 -8.44 -4.82
N VAL A 184 -5.52 -9.58 -4.12
CA VAL A 184 -4.66 -10.70 -4.52
C VAL A 184 -5.13 -11.30 -5.84
N ALA A 185 -6.43 -11.55 -6.01
CA ALA A 185 -6.97 -12.11 -7.23
C ALA A 185 -6.64 -11.24 -8.45
N LEU A 186 -6.85 -9.93 -8.36
CA LEU A 186 -6.55 -9.00 -9.45
C LEU A 186 -5.04 -8.93 -9.75
N THR A 187 -4.20 -9.00 -8.72
CA THR A 187 -2.74 -9.02 -8.89
C THR A 187 -2.27 -10.31 -9.56
N VAL A 188 -2.74 -11.48 -9.10
CA VAL A 188 -2.37 -12.78 -9.68
C VAL A 188 -2.88 -12.91 -11.12
N ASP A 189 -4.09 -12.41 -11.41
CA ASP A 189 -4.62 -12.36 -12.79
C ASP A 189 -3.67 -11.62 -13.73
N TRP A 190 -3.10 -10.50 -13.30
CA TRP A 190 -2.11 -9.77 -14.08
C TRP A 190 -0.87 -10.64 -14.40
N TYR A 191 -0.29 -11.31 -13.40
CA TYR A 191 0.87 -12.18 -13.59
C TYR A 191 0.58 -13.41 -14.43
N LYS A 192 -0.64 -13.91 -14.46
CA LYS A 192 -1.05 -15.02 -15.34
C LYS A 192 -1.18 -14.60 -16.80
N ARG A 193 -1.45 -13.35 -17.08
CA ARG A 193 -1.81 -12.84 -18.42
C ARG A 193 -0.73 -12.03 -19.12
N TYR A 194 0.21 -11.43 -18.36
CA TYR A 194 1.15 -10.44 -18.91
C TYR A 194 2.08 -10.98 -20.02
N THR A 195 2.31 -12.30 -20.08
CA THR A 195 3.20 -12.92 -21.08
C THR A 195 2.55 -13.11 -22.45
N PHE A 196 1.22 -13.15 -22.51
CA PHE A 196 0.48 -13.45 -23.74
C PHE A 196 -0.55 -12.39 -24.12
N GLU A 197 -0.78 -11.40 -23.26
CA GLU A 197 -1.66 -10.27 -23.57
C GLU A 197 -0.88 -8.95 -23.66
N ASN A 198 -1.48 -7.97 -24.33
CA ASN A 198 -0.93 -6.62 -24.31
C ASN A 198 -1.06 -6.00 -22.91
N VAL A 199 0.07 -5.72 -22.26
CA VAL A 199 0.12 -5.23 -20.87
C VAL A 199 -0.66 -3.93 -20.69
N TYR A 200 -0.63 -3.03 -21.68
CA TYR A 200 -1.40 -1.78 -21.60
C TYR A 200 -2.90 -2.07 -21.55
N SER A 201 -3.40 -2.91 -22.43
CA SER A 201 -4.81 -3.31 -22.45
C SER A 201 -5.22 -4.00 -21.16
N LEU A 202 -4.38 -4.93 -20.66
CA LEU A 202 -4.59 -5.61 -19.38
C LEU A 202 -4.72 -4.61 -18.22
N CYS A 203 -3.82 -3.63 -18.13
CA CYS A 203 -3.89 -2.60 -17.09
C CYS A 203 -5.15 -1.73 -17.23
N VAL A 204 -5.52 -1.33 -18.45
CA VAL A 204 -6.74 -0.54 -18.72
C VAL A 204 -7.99 -1.32 -18.29
N ASP A 205 -8.04 -2.63 -18.56
CA ASP A 205 -9.17 -3.46 -18.18
C ASP A 205 -9.28 -3.60 -16.65
N GLN A 206 -8.15 -3.76 -15.96
CA GLN A 206 -8.14 -3.77 -14.48
C GLN A 206 -8.57 -2.42 -13.89
N ILE A 207 -8.18 -1.30 -14.49
CA ILE A 207 -8.66 0.03 -14.08
C ILE A 207 -10.18 0.14 -14.27
N LYS A 208 -10.71 -0.29 -15.42
CA LYS A 208 -12.17 -0.29 -15.66
C LYS A 208 -12.92 -1.15 -14.64
N GLN A 209 -12.43 -2.35 -14.36
CA GLN A 209 -13.00 -3.23 -13.32
C GLN A 209 -13.02 -2.57 -11.94
N TYR A 210 -11.96 -1.85 -11.59
CA TYR A 210 -11.86 -1.11 -10.33
C TYR A 210 -12.86 0.05 -10.25
N LEU A 211 -13.11 0.75 -11.36
CA LEU A 211 -14.01 1.91 -11.39
C LEU A 211 -15.50 1.53 -11.30
N ILE A 212 -15.87 0.32 -11.71
CA ILE A 212 -17.26 -0.17 -11.68
C ILE A 212 -17.66 -0.65 -10.27
N LYS A 213 -16.70 -1.00 -9.42
CA LYS A 213 -16.93 -1.37 -8.02
C LYS A 213 -17.20 -0.14 -7.15
#